data_54dfa976d588100dfaf0b698dbd9c49c
#
_entry.id   54dfa976d588100dfaf0b698dbd9c49c
#
_cell.length_a   1.000
_cell.length_b   1.000
_cell.length_c   1.000
_cell.angle_alpha   90.00
_cell.angle_beta   90.00
_cell.angle_gamma   90.00
#
_symmetry.space_group_name_H-M   'P 1'
#
loop_
_entity.id
_entity.type
_entity.pdbx_description
1 polymer ?
#
loop_
_entity_poly.entity_id
_entity_poly.type
_entity_poly.pdbx_seq_one_letter_code
_entity_poly.pdbx_strand_id
1 'polypeptide(L)' 'MANEKYPIKPEWTKYYKALEVIRESGITNMFGAAPYLREVFPELSRAESNEVLCNWMENYDALSEQYGWR' A
#
# COMPACT_ATOMS: atom_id res chain seq x y z
N MET A 1 -14.11 8.72 3.31
CA MET A 1 -13.57 9.80 2.47
C MET A 1 -12.07 9.64 2.32
N ALA A 2 -11.55 10.00 1.17
CA ALA A 2 -10.12 9.98 0.99
C ALA A 2 -9.44 11.06 1.85
N ASN A 3 -8.24 10.75 2.34
CA ASN A 3 -7.44 11.68 3.10
C ASN A 3 -6.86 12.74 2.16
N GLU A 4 -7.02 14.02 2.45
CA GLU A 4 -6.52 15.09 1.59
C GLU A 4 -5.01 15.06 1.44
N LYS A 5 -4.30 14.71 2.51
CA LYS A 5 -2.84 14.63 2.52
C LYS A 5 -2.33 13.42 1.74
N TYR A 6 -3.11 12.35 1.74
CA TYR A 6 -2.76 11.09 1.07
C TYR A 6 -3.93 10.68 0.19
N PRO A 7 -4.11 11.31 -0.99
CA PRO A 7 -5.22 10.95 -1.87
C PRO A 7 -5.03 9.55 -2.45
N ILE A 8 -6.14 8.83 -2.59
CA ILE A 8 -6.11 7.52 -3.24
C ILE A 8 -5.77 7.72 -4.72
N LYS A 9 -4.76 6.97 -5.19
CA LYS A 9 -4.31 7.07 -6.58
C LYS A 9 -4.66 5.79 -7.33
N PRO A 10 -5.58 5.85 -8.31
CA PRO A 10 -5.95 4.65 -9.08
C PRO A 10 -4.77 3.98 -9.77
N GLU A 11 -3.77 4.77 -10.19
CA GLU A 11 -2.57 4.23 -10.82
C GLU A 11 -1.73 3.36 -9.88
N TRP A 12 -1.97 3.46 -8.57
CA TRP A 12 -1.27 2.66 -7.56
C TRP A 12 -2.04 1.41 -7.15
N THR A 13 -3.09 1.04 -7.86
CA THR A 13 -3.91 -0.13 -7.54
C THR A 13 -3.06 -1.38 -7.38
N LYS A 14 -2.11 -1.60 -8.28
CA LYS A 14 -1.22 -2.78 -8.21
C LYS A 14 -0.37 -2.78 -6.94
N TYR A 15 0.03 -1.60 -6.48
CA TYR A 15 0.82 -1.48 -5.25
C TYR A 15 -0.05 -1.74 -4.02
N TYR A 16 -1.26 -1.22 -4.02
CA TYR A 16 -2.20 -1.46 -2.92
C TYR A 16 -2.51 -2.96 -2.78
N LYS A 17 -2.74 -3.62 -3.91
CA LYS A 17 -3.02 -5.06 -3.90
C LYS A 17 -1.82 -5.86 -3.39
N ALA A 18 -0.62 -5.46 -3.79
CA ALA A 18 0.60 -6.12 -3.30
C ALA A 18 0.78 -5.94 -1.80
N LEU A 19 0.50 -4.74 -1.29
CA LEU A 19 0.57 -4.47 0.15
C LEU A 19 -0.44 -5.32 0.92
N GLU A 20 -1.62 -5.51 0.38
CA GLU A 20 -2.63 -6.36 1.03
C GLU A 20 -2.16 -7.82 1.06
N VAL A 21 -1.54 -8.32 0.01
CA VAL A 21 -0.97 -9.67 0.00
C VAL A 21 0.11 -9.80 1.07
N ILE A 22 0.99 -8.80 1.19
CA ILE A 22 2.04 -8.79 2.20
C ILE A 22 1.42 -8.81 3.61
N ARG A 23 0.38 -8.02 3.83
CA ARG A 23 -0.31 -7.98 5.12
C ARG A 23 -0.94 -9.34 5.43
N GLU A 24 -1.63 -9.93 4.47
CA GLU A 24 -2.29 -11.22 4.65
C GLU A 24 -1.30 -12.35 4.90
N SER A 25 -0.10 -12.26 4.30
CA SER A 25 0.92 -13.29 4.46
C SER A 25 1.54 -13.32 5.86
N GLY A 26 1.48 -12.19 6.58
CA GLY A 26 2.04 -12.10 7.91
C GLY A 26 3.56 -12.15 7.97
N ILE A 27 4.25 -11.96 6.84
CA ILE A 27 5.72 -12.06 6.80
C ILE A 27 6.42 -10.88 7.47
N THR A 28 5.71 -9.77 7.64
CA THR A 28 6.27 -8.59 8.29
C THR A 28 5.12 -7.74 8.84
N ASN A 29 5.46 -6.80 9.73
CA ASN A 29 4.50 -5.78 10.12
C ASN A 29 4.41 -4.72 9.01
N MET A 30 3.44 -3.83 9.11
CA MET A 30 3.21 -2.85 8.05
C MET A 30 4.37 -1.89 7.86
N PHE A 31 5.10 -1.59 8.91
CA PHE A 31 6.25 -0.69 8.80
C PHE A 31 7.41 -1.32 8.03
N GLY A 32 7.46 -2.64 7.97
CA GLY A 32 8.48 -3.36 7.22
C GLY A 32 8.06 -3.74 5.81
N ALA A 33 6.88 -3.31 5.37
CA ALA A 33 6.34 -3.74 4.07
C ALA A 33 7.01 -3.06 2.88
N ALA A 34 7.57 -1.86 3.04
CA ALA A 34 8.16 -1.12 1.92
C ALA A 34 9.29 -1.88 1.23
N PRO A 35 10.24 -2.52 1.95
CA PRO A 35 11.27 -3.32 1.29
C PRO A 35 10.69 -4.45 0.45
N TYR A 36 9.66 -5.12 0.95
CA TYR A 36 8.99 -6.20 0.19
C TYR A 36 8.32 -5.65 -1.05
N LEU A 37 7.70 -4.48 -0.93
CA LEU A 37 7.07 -3.84 -2.08
C LEU A 37 8.10 -3.54 -3.17
N ARG A 38 9.30 -3.07 -2.78
CA ARG A 38 10.37 -2.79 -3.74
C ARG A 38 10.90 -4.06 -4.42
N GLU A 39 10.86 -5.19 -3.73
CA GLU A 39 11.25 -6.47 -4.35
C GLU A 39 10.30 -6.86 -5.46
N VAL A 40 9.00 -6.63 -5.26
CA VAL A 40 7.98 -6.94 -6.26
C VAL A 40 7.98 -5.91 -7.38
N PHE A 41 8.22 -4.64 -7.05
CA PHE A 41 8.20 -3.53 -8.00
C PHE A 41 9.54 -2.78 -7.94
N PRO A 42 10.58 -3.29 -8.62
CA PRO A 42 11.91 -2.67 -8.54
C PRO A 42 11.97 -1.24 -9.08
N GLU A 43 10.97 -0.82 -9.83
CA GLU A 43 10.89 0.56 -10.35
C GLU A 43 10.66 1.58 -9.25
N LEU A 44 10.17 1.14 -8.07
CA LEU A 44 9.94 2.06 -6.96
C LEU A 44 11.24 2.40 -6.25
N SER A 45 11.47 3.70 -6.03
CA SER A 45 12.55 4.15 -5.18
C SER A 45 12.18 3.94 -3.71
N ARG A 46 13.15 4.12 -2.81
CA ARG A 46 12.88 4.03 -1.38
C ARG A 46 11.82 5.06 -0.97
N ALA A 47 11.95 6.29 -1.45
CA ALA A 47 11.00 7.35 -1.13
C ALA A 47 9.61 7.02 -1.66
N GLU A 48 9.54 6.53 -2.90
CA GLU A 48 8.25 6.17 -3.51
C GLU A 48 7.58 5.02 -2.79
N SER A 49 8.33 3.98 -2.43
CA SER A 49 7.74 2.84 -1.73
C SER A 49 7.22 3.25 -0.35
N ASN A 50 7.93 4.12 0.35
CA ASN A 50 7.47 4.65 1.63
C ASN A 50 6.21 5.50 1.46
N GLU A 51 6.16 6.31 0.40
CA GLU A 51 4.99 7.12 0.09
C GLU A 51 3.77 6.26 -0.19
N VAL A 52 3.94 5.20 -1.00
CA VAL A 52 2.85 4.26 -1.28
C VAL A 52 2.37 3.60 0.01
N LEU A 53 3.30 3.16 0.83
CA LEU A 53 2.97 2.51 2.10
C LEU A 53 2.17 3.44 3.02
N CYS A 54 2.64 4.66 3.19
CA CYS A 54 1.93 5.65 4.02
C CYS A 54 0.55 5.94 3.47
N ASN A 55 0.44 6.14 2.15
CA ASN A 55 -0.83 6.35 1.49
C ASN A 55 -1.79 5.19 1.75
N TRP A 56 -1.30 3.97 1.61
CA TRP A 56 -2.09 2.76 1.83
C TRP A 56 -2.58 2.67 3.29
N MET A 57 -1.71 2.93 4.24
CA MET A 57 -2.08 2.88 5.66
C MET A 57 -3.12 3.94 6.02
N GLU A 58 -2.93 5.15 5.53
CA GLU A 58 -3.84 6.26 5.81
C GLU A 58 -5.22 6.05 5.19
N ASN A 59 -5.29 5.34 4.07
CA ASN A 59 -6.53 5.11 3.34
C ASN A 59 -7.02 3.67 3.46
N TYR A 60 -6.50 2.89 4.38
CA TYR A 60 -6.77 1.45 4.43
C TYR A 60 -8.26 1.14 4.50
N ASP A 61 -9.01 1.86 5.32
CA ASP A 61 -10.45 1.63 5.46
C ASP A 61 -11.18 1.84 4.15
N ALA A 62 -10.89 2.95 3.46
CA ALA A 62 -11.51 3.26 2.18
C ALA A 62 -11.11 2.25 1.12
N LEU A 63 -9.82 1.87 1.09
CA LEU A 63 -9.33 0.88 0.13
C LEU A 63 -9.93 -0.50 0.38
N SER A 64 -10.05 -0.90 1.64
CA SER A 64 -10.67 -2.18 2.00
C SER A 64 -12.10 -2.25 1.49
N GLU A 65 -12.83 -1.16 1.64
CA GLU A 65 -14.21 -1.07 1.17
C GLU A 65 -14.28 -1.10 -0.36
N GLN A 66 -13.40 -0.33 -1.00
CA GLN A 66 -13.37 -0.23 -2.46
C GLN A 66 -13.03 -1.56 -3.14
N TYR A 67 -12.09 -2.30 -2.56
CA TYR A 67 -11.62 -3.56 -3.16
C TYR A 67 -12.22 -4.80 -2.52
N GLY A 68 -13.07 -4.63 -1.51
CA GLY A 68 -13.75 -5.76 -0.88
C GLY A 68 -12.84 -6.63 -0.04
N TRP A 69 -11.84 -6.05 0.62
CA TRP A 69 -10.90 -6.78 1.46
C TRP A 69 -11.45 -7.15 2.84
N ARG A 70 -12.59 -6.60 3.22
CA ARG A 70 -13.26 -6.87 4.48
C ARG A 70 -14.44 -7.81 4.29
#